data_33d34cbd61413eaa1a8208ac41430028
#
_entry.id   33d34cbd61413eaa1a8208ac41430028
#
_cell.length_a   1.000
_cell.length_b   1.000
_cell.length_c   1.000
_cell.angle_alpha   90.00
_cell.angle_beta   90.00
_cell.angle_gamma   90.00
#
_symmetry.space_group_name_H-M   'P 1'
#
loop_
_entity.id
_entity.type
_entity.pdbx_description
1 polymer ?
#
loop_
_entity_poly.entity_id
_entity_poly.type
_entity_poly.pdbx_seq_one_letter_code
_entity_poly.pdbx_strand_id
1 'polypeptide(L)'
;QVLYLAGDAEQLRQTELISELNAAGIDTVSLLKVPHHGVYNKGIDAFFSACRPQYAIITCSDKNPPDPETLSCLHALDAKTFLTADGDIRVVCTEDSITVTQ
;
A
#
# COMPACT_ATOMS: atom_id res chain seq x y z
N GLN A 1 0.05 -10.28 12.10
CA GLN A 1 0.06 -9.67 10.76
C GLN A 1 -0.96 -8.53 10.69
N VAL A 2 -0.56 -7.39 10.17
CA VAL A 2 -1.46 -6.26 9.97
C VAL A 2 -1.71 -6.11 8.47
N LEU A 3 -2.98 -6.27 8.08
CA LEU A 3 -3.42 -6.08 6.71
C LEU A 3 -4.19 -4.77 6.63
N TYR A 4 -3.88 -3.95 5.63
CA TYR A 4 -4.56 -2.69 5.45
C TYR A 4 -5.05 -2.54 4.01
N LEU A 5 -6.35 -2.40 3.85
CA LEU A 5 -7.00 -2.25 2.55
C LEU A 5 -7.53 -0.82 2.43
N ALA A 6 -6.71 0.03 1.82
CA ALA A 6 -7.05 1.44 1.62
C ALA A 6 -7.69 1.60 0.23
N GLY A 7 -8.99 1.48 0.12
CA GLY A 7 -9.71 1.55 -1.15
C GLY A 7 -9.36 2.80 -1.97
N ASP A 8 -10.34 3.63 -2.31
CA ASP A 8 -10.11 4.85 -3.08
C ASP A 8 -9.87 6.06 -2.16
N ALA A 9 -9.07 5.88 -1.11
CA ALA A 9 -8.79 6.92 -0.13
C ALA A 9 -8.01 8.09 -0.76
N GLU A 10 -8.61 9.27 -0.75
CA GLU A 10 -7.99 10.50 -1.19
C GLU A 10 -7.29 11.21 -0.03
N GLN A 11 -6.68 12.35 -0.29
CA GLN A 11 -5.80 13.04 0.68
C GLN A 11 -6.42 13.23 2.06
N LEU A 12 -7.65 13.70 2.14
CA LEU A 12 -8.31 13.93 3.43
C LEU A 12 -8.49 12.63 4.22
N ARG A 13 -8.97 11.60 3.54
CA ARG A 13 -9.16 10.28 4.18
C ARG A 13 -7.83 9.65 4.56
N GLN A 14 -6.80 9.84 3.77
CA GLN A 14 -5.44 9.37 4.10
C GLN A 14 -4.94 10.00 5.38
N THR A 15 -5.18 11.30 5.58
CA THR A 15 -4.83 12.00 6.82
C THR A 15 -5.55 11.40 8.04
N GLU A 16 -6.84 11.09 7.89
CA GLU A 16 -7.61 10.43 8.95
C GLU A 16 -7.04 9.04 9.26
N LEU A 17 -6.66 8.27 8.23
CA LEU A 17 -6.10 6.94 8.38
C LEU A 17 -4.75 6.98 9.10
N ILE A 18 -3.92 7.98 8.83
CA ILE A 18 -2.66 8.17 9.55
C ILE A 18 -2.93 8.36 11.04
N SER A 19 -3.90 9.21 11.39
CA SER A 19 -4.28 9.42 12.78
C SER A 19 -4.78 8.14 13.45
N GLU A 20 -5.58 7.35 12.74
CA GLU A 20 -6.07 6.06 13.23
C GLU A 20 -4.93 5.07 13.49
N LEU A 21 -3.95 4.99 12.59
CA LEU A 21 -2.78 4.13 12.76
C LEU A 21 -1.97 4.55 13.98
N ASN A 22 -1.73 5.85 14.15
CA ASN A 22 -0.98 6.37 15.28
C ASN A 22 -1.72 6.09 16.60
N ALA A 23 -3.03 6.28 16.63
CA ALA A 23 -3.84 6.00 17.82
C ALA A 23 -3.84 4.51 18.20
N ALA A 24 -3.74 3.63 17.21
CA ALA A 24 -3.67 2.18 17.43
C ALA A 24 -2.26 1.68 17.76
N GLY A 25 -1.23 2.55 17.68
CA GLY A 25 0.16 2.16 17.91
C GLY A 25 0.75 1.31 16.80
N ILE A 26 0.23 1.44 15.59
CA ILE A 26 0.70 0.66 14.43
C ILE A 26 1.80 1.43 13.71
N ASP A 27 3.01 0.88 13.72
CA ASP A 27 4.19 1.48 13.05
C ASP A 27 4.43 0.92 11.66
N THR A 28 4.07 -0.36 11.45
CA THR A 28 4.28 -1.03 10.17
C THR A 28 3.05 -1.86 9.82
N VAL A 29 2.82 -2.00 8.51
CA VAL A 29 1.74 -2.80 7.96
C VAL A 29 2.36 -3.93 7.14
N SER A 30 1.91 -5.15 7.35
CA SER A 30 2.46 -6.32 6.62
C SER A 30 2.07 -6.28 5.15
N LEU A 31 0.83 -5.93 4.87
CA LEU A 31 0.32 -5.84 3.51
C LEU A 31 -0.57 -4.60 3.37
N LEU A 32 -0.30 -3.80 2.37
CA LEU A 32 -1.10 -2.63 2.03
C LEU A 32 -1.68 -2.79 0.62
N LYS A 33 -3.00 -2.68 0.48
CA LYS A 33 -3.60 -2.42 -0.81
C LYS A 33 -3.56 -0.91 -1.02
N VAL A 34 -2.80 -0.47 -2.02
CA VAL A 34 -2.57 0.95 -2.27
C VAL A 34 -3.87 1.65 -2.67
N PRO A 35 -4.18 2.83 -2.09
CA PRO A 35 -5.42 3.53 -2.39
C PRO A 35 -5.44 4.08 -3.81
N HIS A 36 -6.65 4.25 -4.35
CA HIS A 36 -6.93 4.93 -5.60
C HIS A 36 -6.08 4.43 -6.76
N HIS A 37 -5.91 3.08 -6.86
CA HIS A 37 -5.18 2.41 -7.97
C HIS A 37 -3.76 2.95 -8.22
N GLY A 38 -3.14 3.51 -7.19
CA GLY A 38 -1.77 4.04 -7.30
C GLY A 38 -1.67 5.44 -7.90
N VAL A 39 -2.78 6.17 -7.99
CA VAL A 39 -2.76 7.58 -8.42
C VAL A 39 -2.08 8.41 -7.32
N TYR A 40 -1.12 9.24 -7.73
CA TYR A 40 -0.38 10.09 -6.80
C TYR A 40 -1.21 11.27 -6.33
N ASN A 41 -1.12 11.61 -5.03
CA ASN A 41 -1.65 12.84 -4.48
C ASN A 41 -0.72 13.33 -3.36
N LYS A 42 -0.94 14.56 -2.90
CA LYS A 42 -0.06 15.19 -1.90
C LYS A 42 0.04 14.46 -0.56
N GLY A 43 -0.99 13.71 -0.20
CA GLY A 43 -1.02 13.00 1.08
C GLY A 43 -0.39 11.61 1.05
N ILE A 44 -0.11 11.08 -0.14
CA ILE A 44 0.28 9.67 -0.27
C ILE A 44 1.66 9.39 0.32
N ASP A 45 2.60 10.32 0.21
CA ASP A 45 3.94 10.16 0.80
C ASP A 45 3.85 9.98 2.32
N ALA A 46 3.08 10.86 2.96
CA ALA A 46 2.88 10.81 4.40
C ALA A 46 2.15 9.54 4.81
N PHE A 47 1.16 9.12 4.02
CA PHE A 47 0.42 7.89 4.27
C PHE A 47 1.31 6.66 4.19
N PHE A 48 2.12 6.54 3.14
CA PHE A 48 3.06 5.42 3.00
C PHE A 48 4.10 5.42 4.11
N SER A 49 4.61 6.59 4.50
CA SER A 49 5.57 6.70 5.61
C SER A 49 4.96 6.27 6.94
N ALA A 50 3.66 6.54 7.14
CA ALA A 50 2.95 6.11 8.35
C ALA A 50 2.69 4.60 8.35
N CYS A 51 2.36 4.01 7.20
CA CYS A 51 2.10 2.57 7.07
C CYS A 51 3.37 1.74 7.07
N ARG A 52 4.44 2.22 6.42
CA ARG A 52 5.69 1.49 6.20
C ARG A 52 5.44 0.04 5.77
N PRO A 53 4.74 -0.18 4.64
CA PRO A 53 4.30 -1.51 4.27
C PRO A 53 5.46 -2.43 3.91
N GLN A 54 5.37 -3.68 4.32
CA GLN A 54 6.30 -4.72 3.89
C GLN A 54 6.02 -5.11 2.44
N TYR A 55 4.75 -5.29 2.12
CA TYR A 55 4.26 -5.58 0.77
C TYR A 55 3.19 -4.58 0.39
N ALA A 56 3.21 -4.14 -0.86
CA ALA A 56 2.19 -3.25 -1.40
C ALA A 56 1.59 -3.86 -2.68
N ILE A 57 0.28 -3.84 -2.78
CA ILE A 57 -0.43 -4.32 -3.97
C ILE A 57 -1.17 -3.15 -4.59
N ILE A 58 -0.95 -2.93 -5.88
CA ILE A 58 -1.63 -1.90 -6.65
C ILE A 58 -2.53 -2.56 -7.67
N THR A 59 -3.83 -2.30 -7.58
CA THR A 59 -4.79 -2.74 -8.59
C THR A 59 -4.73 -1.78 -9.78
N CYS A 60 -4.30 -2.29 -10.91
CA CYS A 60 -4.07 -1.47 -12.11
C CYS A 60 -4.18 -2.33 -13.36
N SER A 61 -4.04 -1.70 -14.53
CA SER A 61 -4.01 -2.37 -15.82
C SER A 61 -2.95 -1.72 -16.71
N ASP A 62 -2.66 -2.34 -17.86
CA ASP A 62 -1.71 -1.77 -18.81
C ASP A 62 -2.18 -0.42 -19.36
N LYS A 63 -3.51 -0.21 -19.41
CA LYS A 63 -4.09 1.08 -19.85
C LYS A 63 -4.06 2.13 -18.76
N ASN A 64 -4.11 1.73 -17.50
CA ASN A 64 -4.15 2.60 -16.35
C ASN A 64 -3.08 2.16 -15.33
N PRO A 65 -1.81 2.38 -15.64
CA PRO A 65 -0.74 2.04 -14.72
C PRO A 65 -0.71 3.02 -13.54
N PRO A 66 -0.07 2.64 -12.41
CA PRO A 66 0.11 3.57 -11.30
C PRO A 66 1.05 4.70 -11.69
N ASP A 67 0.91 5.83 -11.01
CA ASP A 67 1.80 6.97 -11.25
C ASP A 67 3.26 6.63 -10.83
N PRO A 68 4.26 7.04 -11.61
CA PRO A 68 5.67 6.79 -11.27
C PRO A 68 6.07 7.33 -9.89
N GLU A 69 5.52 8.45 -9.47
CA GLU A 69 5.78 9.05 -8.16
C GLU A 69 5.33 8.11 -7.04
N THR A 70 4.19 7.43 -7.21
CA THR A 70 3.68 6.46 -6.25
C THR A 70 4.65 5.29 -6.08
N LEU A 71 5.15 4.75 -7.20
CA LEU A 71 6.13 3.66 -7.18
C LEU A 71 7.44 4.09 -6.53
N SER A 72 7.90 5.31 -6.81
CA SER A 72 9.13 5.85 -6.21
C SER A 72 9.01 5.96 -4.70
N CYS A 73 7.86 6.40 -4.18
CA CYS A 73 7.62 6.50 -2.75
C CYS A 73 7.69 5.12 -2.07
N LEU A 74 7.09 4.11 -2.68
CA LEU A 74 7.10 2.75 -2.14
C LEU A 74 8.50 2.14 -2.17
N HIS A 75 9.26 2.36 -3.26
CA HIS A 75 10.63 1.89 -3.37
C HIS A 75 11.54 2.54 -2.32
N ALA A 76 11.34 3.82 -2.04
CA ALA A 76 12.12 4.52 -1.01
C ALA A 76 11.91 3.94 0.39
N LEU A 77 10.79 3.27 0.63
CA LEU A 77 10.46 2.60 1.88
C LEU A 77 10.81 1.11 1.87
N ASP A 78 11.48 0.63 0.83
CA ASP A 78 11.81 -0.78 0.63
C ASP A 78 10.60 -1.71 0.59
N ALA A 79 9.43 -1.21 0.24
CA ALA A 79 8.23 -2.03 0.09
C ALA A 79 8.35 -2.90 -1.17
N LYS A 80 8.04 -4.19 -1.03
CA LYS A 80 7.92 -5.07 -2.19
C LYS A 80 6.57 -4.81 -2.84
N THR A 81 6.59 -4.30 -4.07
CA THR A 81 5.39 -3.82 -4.76
C THR A 81 4.98 -4.77 -5.88
N PHE A 82 3.72 -5.15 -5.89
CA PHE A 82 3.12 -6.03 -6.90
C PHE A 82 1.98 -5.30 -7.62
N LEU A 83 1.95 -5.43 -8.95
CA LEU A 83 0.92 -4.81 -9.79
C LEU A 83 -0.01 -5.89 -10.33
N THR A 84 -1.32 -5.70 -10.22
CA THR A 84 -2.26 -6.68 -10.78
C THR A 84 -2.18 -6.75 -12.31
N ALA A 85 -1.66 -5.71 -12.97
CA ALA A 85 -1.40 -5.72 -14.42
C ALA A 85 -0.38 -6.79 -14.83
N ASP A 86 0.50 -7.20 -13.92
CA ASP A 86 1.56 -8.19 -14.20
C ASP A 86 1.10 -9.64 -13.99
N GLY A 87 -0.13 -9.86 -13.57
CA GLY A 87 -0.70 -11.19 -13.35
C GLY A 87 -1.36 -11.32 -11.99
N ASP A 88 -1.91 -12.49 -11.73
CA ASP A 88 -2.59 -12.78 -10.47
C ASP A 88 -1.62 -12.72 -9.30
N ILE A 89 -2.08 -12.19 -8.19
CA ILE A 89 -1.29 -12.06 -6.96
C ILE A 89 -1.89 -12.99 -5.90
N ARG A 90 -1.02 -13.82 -5.33
CA ARG A 90 -1.42 -14.74 -4.27
C ARG A 90 -0.81 -14.30 -2.94
N VAL A 91 -1.66 -14.19 -1.93
CA VAL A 91 -1.25 -13.83 -0.57
C VAL A 91 -1.55 -15.00 0.36
N VAL A 92 -0.54 -15.43 1.09
CA VAL A 92 -0.69 -16.48 2.10
C VAL A 92 -0.28 -15.89 3.46
N CYS A 93 -1.23 -15.85 4.38
CA CYS A 93 -1.02 -15.36 5.74
C CYS A 93 -1.03 -16.52 6.72
N THR A 94 -0.03 -16.58 7.60
CA THR A 94 -0.01 -17.48 8.75
C THR A 94 0.07 -16.63 10.01
N GLU A 95 0.08 -17.25 11.19
CA GLU A 95 0.23 -16.50 12.44
C GLU A 95 1.55 -15.73 12.49
N ASP A 96 2.60 -16.28 11.91
CA ASP A 96 3.96 -15.76 12.03
C ASP A 96 4.49 -15.09 10.75
N SER A 97 3.82 -15.26 9.62
CA SER A 97 4.38 -14.78 8.36
C SER A 97 3.33 -14.40 7.34
N ILE A 98 3.77 -13.63 6.35
CA ILE A 98 3.00 -13.32 5.16
C ILE A 98 3.89 -13.53 3.93
N THR A 99 3.34 -14.18 2.90
CA THR A 99 4.03 -14.41 1.64
C THR A 99 3.16 -13.89 0.51
N VAL A 100 3.77 -13.11 -0.38
CA VAL A 100 3.10 -12.58 -1.57
C VAL A 100 3.87 -13.05 -2.79
N THR A 101 3.14 -13.70 -3.71
CA THR A 101 3.73 -14.21 -4.97
C THR A 101 2.87 -13.81 -6.16
N GLN A 102 3.50 -13.77 -7.33
CA GLN A 102 2.82 -13.37 -8.55
C GLN A 102 3.13 -14.28 -9.74
#